data_bb6b1ffd0a8440a9bbf2d7d141bf2068
#
_entry.id   bb6b1ffd0a8440a9bbf2d7d141bf2068
#
_cell.length_a   1.000
_cell.length_b   1.000
_cell.length_c   1.000
_cell.angle_alpha   90.00
_cell.angle_beta   90.00
_cell.angle_gamma   90.00
#
_symmetry.space_group_name_H-M   'P 1'
#
loop_
_entity.id
_entity.type
_entity.pdbx_description
1 polymer ?
#
loop_
_entity_poly.entity_id
_entity_poly.type
_entity_poly.pdbx_seq_one_letter_code
_entity_poly.pdbx_strand_id
1 'polypeptide(L)' 'MPTVTCSRCQQTRDAIPFRPFPNDRGQRLVDQTCNICWQEWLKLQQQLINHYGLNVREEKSKQFLFAQLDQFLVTTAPQS' A
#
# COMPACT_ATOMS: atom_id res chain seq x y z
N MET A 1 -8.82 -16.37 -9.15
CA MET A 1 -8.01 -15.61 -8.19
C MET A 1 -8.92 -14.96 -7.16
N PRO A 2 -8.46 -14.84 -5.94
CA PRO A 2 -9.32 -14.22 -4.93
C PRO A 2 -9.55 -12.75 -5.23
N THR A 3 -10.72 -12.26 -4.85
CA THR A 3 -11.04 -10.85 -4.99
C THR A 3 -11.20 -10.24 -3.60
N VAL A 4 -11.15 -8.92 -3.54
CA VAL A 4 -11.27 -8.20 -2.30
C VAL A 4 -12.04 -6.91 -2.57
N THR A 5 -12.85 -6.51 -1.60
CA THR A 5 -13.47 -5.18 -1.66
C THR A 5 -12.48 -4.20 -1.05
N CYS A 6 -11.90 -3.38 -1.91
CA CYS A 6 -10.85 -2.46 -1.47
C CYS A 6 -11.41 -1.36 -0.60
N SER A 7 -10.80 -1.16 0.56
CA SER A 7 -11.24 -0.09 1.47
C SER A 7 -10.86 1.29 0.94
N ARG A 8 -9.93 1.35 -0.01
CA ARG A 8 -9.50 2.62 -0.58
C ARG A 8 -10.35 3.07 -1.76
N CYS A 9 -10.53 2.21 -2.75
CA CYS A 9 -11.31 2.57 -3.93
C CYS A 9 -12.75 2.07 -3.87
N GLN A 10 -13.04 1.24 -2.89
CA GLN A 10 -14.39 0.68 -2.65
C GLN A 10 -14.92 -0.13 -3.82
N GLN A 11 -14.01 -0.69 -4.61
CA GLN A 11 -14.35 -1.57 -5.72
C GLN A 11 -13.95 -2.99 -5.37
N THR A 12 -14.71 -3.95 -5.86
CA THR A 12 -14.34 -5.34 -5.73
C THR A 12 -13.46 -5.70 -6.92
N ARG A 13 -12.20 -6.00 -6.64
CA ARG A 13 -11.20 -6.29 -7.67
C ARG A 13 -10.29 -7.39 -7.18
N ASP A 14 -9.38 -7.82 -8.06
CA ASP A 14 -8.42 -8.85 -7.69
C ASP A 14 -7.62 -8.41 -6.46
N ALA A 15 -7.44 -9.33 -5.53
CA ALA A 15 -6.61 -9.09 -4.37
C ALA A 15 -5.13 -9.07 -4.78
N ILE A 16 -4.30 -8.53 -3.90
CA ILE A 16 -2.85 -8.60 -4.09
C ILE A 16 -2.47 -10.09 -4.15
N PRO A 17 -1.72 -10.52 -5.17
CA PRO A 17 -1.46 -11.95 -5.36
C PRO A 17 -0.48 -12.56 -4.36
N PHE A 18 0.12 -11.75 -3.52
CA PHE A 18 1.05 -12.23 -2.50
C PHE A 18 1.00 -11.29 -1.31
N ARG A 19 1.49 -11.78 -0.17
CA ARG A 19 1.55 -10.96 1.04
C ARG A 19 2.83 -10.11 0.97
N PRO A 20 2.71 -8.78 0.85
CA PRO A 20 3.90 -7.93 0.65
C PRO A 20 4.82 -7.87 1.87
N PHE A 21 4.29 -8.12 3.05
CA PHE A 21 5.09 -8.14 4.27
C PHE A 21 4.78 -9.41 5.04
N PRO A 22 5.76 -10.00 5.73
CA PRO A 22 5.55 -11.25 6.46
C PRO A 22 4.96 -11.04 7.86
N ASN A 23 4.05 -10.11 8.00
CA ASN A 23 3.45 -9.78 9.29
C ASN A 23 1.99 -9.38 9.10
N ASP A 24 1.35 -8.92 10.17
CA ASP A 24 -0.07 -8.56 10.15
C ASP A 24 -0.36 -7.44 9.15
N ARG A 25 0.58 -6.54 8.95
CA ARG A 25 0.42 -5.46 7.97
C ARG A 25 0.23 -6.03 6.56
N GLY A 26 1.03 -7.03 6.20
CA GLY A 26 0.92 -7.67 4.89
C GLY A 26 -0.40 -8.37 4.72
N GLN A 27 -0.85 -9.09 5.75
CA GLN A 27 -2.14 -9.77 5.70
C GLN A 27 -3.29 -8.78 5.55
N ARG A 28 -3.22 -7.67 6.29
CA ARG A 28 -4.25 -6.63 6.22
C ARG A 28 -4.32 -6.00 4.84
N LEU A 29 -3.17 -5.80 4.21
CA LEU A 29 -3.13 -5.26 2.85
C LEU A 29 -3.82 -6.19 1.86
N VAL A 30 -3.54 -7.49 1.96
CA VAL A 30 -4.18 -8.48 1.09
C VAL A 30 -5.69 -8.51 1.30
N ASP A 31 -6.11 -8.38 2.55
CA ASP A 31 -7.54 -8.48 2.90
C ASP A 31 -8.33 -7.21 2.58
N GLN A 32 -7.69 -6.05 2.50
CA GLN A 32 -8.38 -4.78 2.45
C GLN A 32 -8.00 -3.90 1.27
N THR A 33 -7.01 -4.27 0.48
CA THR A 33 -6.52 -3.44 -0.61
C THR A 33 -6.46 -4.25 -1.89
N CYS A 34 -7.05 -3.73 -2.96
CA CYS A 34 -7.00 -4.42 -4.24
C CYS A 34 -5.64 -4.25 -4.90
N ASN A 35 -5.36 -5.12 -5.86
CA ASN A 35 -4.07 -5.11 -6.54
C ASN A 35 -3.82 -3.79 -7.28
N ILE A 36 -4.86 -3.16 -7.80
CA ILE A 36 -4.71 -1.89 -8.52
C ILE A 36 -4.25 -0.78 -7.60
N CYS A 37 -4.85 -0.66 -6.41
CA CYS A 37 -4.42 0.33 -5.44
C CYS A 37 -3.01 0.03 -4.94
N TRP A 38 -2.67 -1.26 -4.78
CA TRP A 38 -1.32 -1.65 -4.41
C TRP A 38 -0.30 -1.21 -5.46
N GLN A 39 -0.62 -1.36 -6.75
CA GLN A 39 0.27 -0.92 -7.82
C GLN A 39 0.45 0.60 -7.80
N GLU A 40 -0.61 1.34 -7.51
CA GLU A 40 -0.50 2.79 -7.37
C GLU A 40 0.41 3.17 -6.22
N TRP A 41 0.32 2.46 -5.10
CA TRP A 41 1.21 2.70 -3.97
C TRP A 41 2.66 2.44 -4.36
N LEU A 42 2.93 1.37 -5.10
CA LEU A 42 4.31 1.06 -5.50
C LEU A 42 4.91 2.19 -6.34
N LYS A 43 4.11 2.81 -7.20
CA LYS A 43 4.58 3.96 -7.96
C LYS A 43 4.88 5.14 -7.05
N LEU A 44 4.00 5.42 -6.12
CA LEU A 44 4.19 6.51 -5.16
C LEU A 44 5.42 6.24 -4.29
N GLN A 45 5.56 5.01 -3.82
CA GLN A 45 6.70 4.62 -3.01
C GLN A 45 8.02 4.88 -3.76
N GLN A 46 8.07 4.53 -5.03
CA GLN A 46 9.26 4.75 -5.84
C GLN A 46 9.58 6.24 -5.95
N GLN A 47 8.55 7.06 -6.13
CA GLN A 47 8.74 8.51 -6.19
C GLN A 47 9.25 9.07 -4.87
N LEU A 48 8.72 8.58 -3.76
CA LEU A 48 9.17 9.02 -2.44
C LEU A 48 10.62 8.63 -2.19
N ILE A 49 10.99 7.42 -2.57
CA ILE A 49 12.37 6.95 -2.42
C ILE A 49 13.32 7.84 -3.22
N ASN A 50 12.95 8.14 -4.46
CA ASN A 50 13.80 8.98 -5.31
C ASN A 50 13.85 10.42 -4.84
N HIS A 51 12.71 10.96 -4.42
CA HIS A 51 12.63 12.35 -4.01
C HIS A 51 13.42 12.65 -2.74
N TYR A 52 13.32 11.76 -1.77
CA TYR A 52 13.98 11.96 -0.48
C TYR A 52 15.31 11.23 -0.35
N GLY A 53 15.71 10.47 -1.37
CA GLY A 53 16.94 9.70 -1.31
C GLY A 53 16.92 8.65 -0.21
N LEU A 54 15.77 7.98 -0.05
CA LEU A 54 15.61 7.02 1.05
C LEU A 54 16.38 5.75 0.80
N ASN A 55 16.93 5.19 1.88
CA ASN A 55 17.57 3.89 1.83
C ASN A 55 16.60 2.87 2.42
N VAL A 56 16.04 2.01 1.56
CA VAL A 56 15.02 1.05 2.00
C VAL A 56 15.53 0.03 3.00
N ARG A 57 16.83 -0.03 3.23
CA ARG A 57 17.41 -0.92 4.24
C ARG A 57 17.42 -0.29 5.63
N GLU A 58 17.28 1.02 5.72
CA GLU A 58 17.30 1.71 6.99
C GLU A 58 15.94 1.65 7.65
N GLU A 59 15.94 1.44 8.96
CA GLU A 59 14.70 1.36 9.72
C GLU A 59 13.88 2.66 9.64
N LYS A 60 14.56 3.79 9.71
CA LYS A 60 13.89 5.09 9.62
C LYS A 60 13.16 5.27 8.29
N SER A 61 13.80 4.86 7.21
CA SER A 61 13.19 4.94 5.87
C SER A 61 11.97 4.02 5.78
N LYS A 62 12.08 2.80 6.34
CA LYS A 62 10.95 1.88 6.37
C LYS A 62 9.78 2.46 7.14
N GLN A 63 10.04 3.03 8.31
CA GLN A 63 8.99 3.63 9.13
C GLN A 63 8.32 4.81 8.40
N PHE A 64 9.12 5.63 7.73
CA PHE A 64 8.58 6.72 6.93
C PHE A 64 7.65 6.19 5.84
N LEU A 65 8.08 5.17 5.12
CA LEU A 65 7.28 4.60 4.04
C LEU A 65 6.00 3.95 4.57
N PHE A 66 6.08 3.27 5.73
CA PHE A 66 4.89 2.69 6.33
C PHE A 66 3.88 3.76 6.75
N ALA A 67 4.37 4.88 7.28
CA ALA A 67 3.49 5.99 7.64
C ALA A 67 2.82 6.57 6.39
N GLN A 68 3.55 6.71 5.30
CA GLN A 68 2.98 7.17 4.04
C GLN A 68 1.97 6.18 3.47
N LEU A 69 2.26 4.89 3.60
CA LEU A 69 1.33 3.86 3.16
C LEU A 69 0.02 3.91 3.95
N ASP A 70 0.11 4.06 5.27
CA ASP A 70 -1.09 4.16 6.09
C ASP A 70 -1.95 5.36 5.68
N GLN A 71 -1.33 6.50 5.43
CA GLN A 71 -2.05 7.68 4.95
C GLN A 71 -2.64 7.47 3.56
N PHE A 72 -1.90 6.80 2.68
CA PHE A 72 -2.38 6.50 1.34
C PHE A 72 -3.64 5.64 1.40
N LEU A 73 -3.68 4.68 2.30
CA LEU A 73 -4.82 3.78 2.41
C LEU A 73 -6.04 4.43 3.04
N VAL A 74 -5.85 5.39 3.95
CA VAL A 74 -6.98 6.06 4.58
C VAL A 74 -7.44 7.30 3.84
N THR A 75 -6.57 7.91 3.06
CA THR A 75 -6.98 9.05 2.29
C THR A 75 -7.69 8.62 1.11
N THR A 76 -8.74 8.06 1.27
CA THR A 76 -9.43 7.61 0.23
C THR A 76 -10.32 8.53 -0.10
N ALA A 77 -10.46 8.55 -0.81
CA ALA A 77 -11.50 8.95 -1.17
C ALA A 77 -12.35 9.81 -0.86
N PRO A 78 -12.68 9.99 -0.55
CA PRO A 78 -13.60 10.70 -0.43
C PRO A 78 -13.32 11.81 -0.90
N GLN A 79 -12.90 11.84 -1.10
CA GLN A 79 -12.78 12.66 -1.36
C GLN A 79 -13.11 12.85 -2.19
N SER A 80 -13.48 12.79 -2.20
CA SER A 80 -13.75 13.20 -2.88
C SER A 80 -14.12 13.72 -3.05
#